data_cbbc639fb0a7c648239f5209915ad399
#
_entry.id   cbbc639fb0a7c648239f5209915ad399
#
_cell.length_a   1.000
_cell.length_b   1.000
_cell.length_c   1.000
_cell.angle_alpha   90.00
_cell.angle_beta   90.00
_cell.angle_gamma   90.00
#
_symmetry.space_group_name_H-M   'P 1'
#
loop_
_entity.id
_entity.type
_entity.pdbx_description
1 polymer ?
#
loop_
_entity_poly.entity_id
_entity_poly.type
_entity_poly.pdbx_seq_one_letter_code
_entity_poly.pdbx_strand_id
1 'polypeptide(L)'
;MRHPAGETVPVRVDHALLDTLDEGVHTRDGREYQFLATRFDVPIIVVEEARPADEAGAAGLYSLQRSFYPAQRSQELREATVYVANDGRHYEGNVRAIYEERLRRGDEGEHIWIVKDGAFVPPGSAELGLGPDIRPRIVRAGSRQHYEALARSRHIITNAFLPTWFRAREDQTVVQTWNGTPAKKIGNDLPHMSRDPKPPIWHRQAAEVRGWDLLLSQSQWATPVLRRAFGYQGEVLEAGYPRNDLLSAPERDDLAAAIRRRLGISDGAKVVLYAPTYRDYDRKNSKVKLNLVQARKALGKDHVLLIRAHSMQATPIVPEDGFAMDVTTYPDMADLLLVADILVTDYSAAMFDFAVTGRPMIFYTYDLDRYSSKRGLYIDLPAQAPGPVVPTSNEVLEAIRAIDDIKSAHADRYDAFRATFAPKDDGKATRRVVDHIFG
;
A
#
# COMPACT_ATOMS: atom_id res chain seq x y z
N MET A 1 -2.33 -23.65 -1.72
CA MET A 1 -2.17 -24.63 -0.60
C MET A 1 -0.69 -24.77 -0.31
N ARG A 2 -0.25 -24.75 0.94
CA ARG A 2 1.15 -25.08 1.26
C ARG A 2 1.29 -26.60 1.28
N HIS A 3 2.22 -27.11 0.49
CA HIS A 3 2.65 -28.51 0.58
C HIS A 3 3.27 -28.76 1.97
N PRO A 4 3.18 -29.96 2.57
CA PRO A 4 3.82 -30.29 3.85
C PRO A 4 5.33 -29.99 3.89
N ALA A 5 5.99 -29.93 2.74
CA ALA A 5 7.38 -29.54 2.58
C ALA A 5 7.62 -28.02 2.45
N GLY A 6 6.59 -27.18 2.59
CA GLY A 6 6.71 -25.72 2.47
C GLY A 6 6.72 -25.17 1.04
N GLU A 7 6.64 -26.01 0.02
CA GLU A 7 6.58 -25.56 -1.37
C GLU A 7 5.17 -25.09 -1.76
N THR A 8 5.11 -23.99 -2.52
CA THR A 8 3.86 -23.48 -3.07
C THR A 8 3.61 -24.16 -4.41
N VAL A 9 2.59 -25.02 -4.48
CA VAL A 9 2.19 -25.66 -5.74
C VAL A 9 1.12 -24.80 -6.40
N PRO A 10 1.30 -24.33 -7.66
CA PRO A 10 0.27 -23.64 -8.40
C PRO A 10 -0.90 -24.59 -8.68
N VAL A 11 -2.09 -24.23 -8.22
CA VAL A 11 -3.32 -24.95 -8.53
C VAL A 11 -3.93 -24.32 -9.78
N ARG A 12 -4.00 -25.09 -10.88
CA ARG A 12 -4.80 -24.69 -12.04
C ARG A 12 -6.25 -25.11 -11.80
N VAL A 13 -7.15 -24.16 -11.88
CA VAL A 13 -8.59 -24.42 -11.77
C VAL A 13 -9.20 -24.31 -13.17
N ASP A 14 -10.07 -25.27 -13.51
CA ASP A 14 -10.82 -25.22 -14.76
C ASP A 14 -11.82 -24.06 -14.73
N HIS A 15 -11.88 -23.26 -15.80
CA HIS A 15 -12.82 -22.16 -15.92
C HIS A 15 -14.29 -22.62 -15.77
N ALA A 16 -14.63 -23.82 -16.22
CA ALA A 16 -15.96 -24.40 -16.05
C ALA A 16 -16.33 -24.64 -14.57
N LEU A 17 -15.33 -24.80 -13.69
CA LEU A 17 -15.54 -24.94 -12.26
C LEU A 17 -15.88 -23.58 -11.59
N LEU A 18 -15.42 -22.46 -12.18
CA LEU A 18 -15.68 -21.12 -11.64
C LEU A 18 -17.16 -20.73 -11.72
N ASP A 19 -17.84 -21.16 -12.78
CA ASP A 19 -19.27 -20.91 -12.98
C ASP A 19 -20.17 -21.73 -12.03
N THR A 20 -19.58 -22.76 -11.39
CA THR A 20 -20.27 -23.66 -10.44
C THR A 20 -19.90 -23.40 -8.98
N LEU A 21 -18.96 -22.46 -8.72
CA LEU A 21 -18.56 -22.14 -7.35
C LEU A 21 -19.69 -21.45 -6.61
N ASP A 22 -20.19 -22.13 -5.59
CA ASP A 22 -21.03 -21.49 -4.58
C ASP A 22 -20.17 -20.49 -3.79
N GLU A 23 -20.48 -19.20 -3.89
CA GLU A 23 -19.82 -18.13 -3.13
C GLU A 23 -20.10 -18.22 -1.61
N GLY A 24 -20.76 -19.31 -1.18
CA GLY A 24 -21.03 -19.59 0.22
C GLY A 24 -19.78 -19.82 1.06
N VAL A 25 -19.93 -19.61 2.36
CA VAL A 25 -18.92 -19.97 3.35
C VAL A 25 -19.18 -21.41 3.81
N HIS A 26 -18.23 -22.29 3.62
CA HIS A 26 -18.31 -23.69 4.03
C HIS A 26 -17.44 -23.92 5.26
N THR A 27 -17.99 -24.50 6.30
CA THR A 27 -17.24 -24.81 7.53
C THR A 27 -16.91 -26.29 7.60
N ARG A 28 -15.62 -26.63 7.79
CA ARG A 28 -15.13 -27.98 8.00
C ARG A 28 -13.93 -27.97 8.94
N ASP A 29 -13.91 -28.91 9.87
CA ASP A 29 -12.81 -29.10 10.83
C ASP A 29 -12.39 -27.82 11.58
N GLY A 30 -13.39 -27.00 11.98
CA GLY A 30 -13.16 -25.74 12.68
C GLY A 30 -12.61 -24.62 11.79
N ARG A 31 -12.66 -24.78 10.46
CA ARG A 31 -12.24 -23.76 9.51
C ARG A 31 -13.36 -23.37 8.57
N GLU A 32 -13.37 -22.11 8.19
CA GLU A 32 -14.20 -21.56 7.12
C GLU A 32 -13.42 -21.56 5.82
N TYR A 33 -14.06 -22.06 4.77
CA TYR A 33 -13.56 -22.06 3.40
C TYR A 33 -14.49 -21.21 2.57
N GLN A 34 -13.97 -20.17 1.95
CA GLN A 34 -14.73 -19.36 1.01
C GLN A 34 -14.05 -19.40 -0.34
N PHE A 35 -14.81 -19.79 -1.35
CA PHE A 35 -14.39 -19.72 -2.74
C PHE A 35 -14.79 -18.36 -3.28
N LEU A 36 -13.83 -17.59 -3.72
CA LEU A 36 -14.07 -16.28 -4.30
C LEU A 36 -13.55 -16.28 -5.73
N ALA A 37 -14.40 -15.90 -6.68
CA ALA A 37 -13.93 -15.45 -7.97
C ALA A 37 -13.44 -14.01 -7.80
N THR A 38 -12.18 -13.75 -8.11
CA THR A 38 -11.72 -12.37 -8.20
C THR A 38 -12.38 -11.71 -9.40
N ARG A 39 -12.37 -10.38 -9.44
CA ARG A 39 -12.85 -9.61 -10.61
C ARG A 39 -12.17 -9.95 -11.95
N PHE A 40 -11.22 -10.89 -11.94
CA PHE A 40 -10.41 -11.34 -13.07
C PHE A 40 -10.51 -12.85 -13.31
N ASP A 41 -11.58 -13.48 -12.80
CA ASP A 41 -11.81 -14.91 -12.92
C ASP A 41 -10.67 -15.79 -12.36
N VAL A 42 -9.90 -15.23 -11.42
CA VAL A 42 -8.91 -16.02 -10.67
C VAL A 42 -9.57 -16.58 -9.43
N PRO A 43 -9.68 -17.91 -9.30
CA PRO A 43 -10.24 -18.52 -8.10
C PRO A 43 -9.30 -18.29 -6.90
N ILE A 44 -9.86 -17.82 -5.80
CA ILE A 44 -9.18 -17.73 -4.53
C ILE A 44 -9.94 -18.60 -3.53
N ILE A 45 -9.21 -19.43 -2.81
CA ILE A 45 -9.72 -20.14 -1.64
C ILE A 45 -9.21 -19.40 -0.42
N VAL A 46 -10.12 -18.76 0.29
CA VAL A 46 -9.83 -18.18 1.60
C VAL A 46 -10.09 -19.25 2.65
N VAL A 47 -9.10 -19.51 3.49
CA VAL A 47 -9.18 -20.49 4.58
C VAL A 47 -8.92 -19.76 5.89
N GLU A 48 -9.92 -19.70 6.75
CA GLU A 48 -9.85 -19.03 8.04
C GLU A 48 -10.32 -19.96 9.17
N GLU A 49 -10.04 -19.60 10.42
CA GLU A 49 -10.72 -20.20 11.54
C GLU A 49 -12.22 -19.88 11.46
N ALA A 50 -13.06 -20.88 11.79
CA ALA A 50 -14.49 -20.68 11.78
C ALA A 50 -14.88 -19.56 12.76
N ARG A 51 -15.76 -18.68 12.32
CA ARG A 51 -16.30 -17.65 13.20
C ARG A 51 -17.28 -18.27 14.19
N PRO A 52 -17.30 -17.79 15.44
CA PRO A 52 -18.40 -18.11 16.34
C PRO A 52 -19.75 -17.82 15.68
N ALA A 53 -20.74 -18.65 15.94
CA ALA A 53 -22.06 -18.54 15.30
C ALA A 53 -22.73 -17.16 15.52
N ASP A 54 -22.46 -16.52 16.66
CA ASP A 54 -22.95 -15.18 17.01
C ASP A 54 -22.16 -14.03 16.34
N GLU A 55 -21.08 -14.33 15.64
CA GLU A 55 -20.28 -13.39 14.84
C GLU A 55 -20.46 -13.61 13.34
N ALA A 56 -21.05 -14.73 12.95
CA ALA A 56 -21.18 -15.14 11.56
C ALA A 56 -22.48 -14.63 10.92
N GLY A 57 -22.44 -14.47 9.59
CA GLY A 57 -23.58 -14.08 8.78
C GLY A 57 -24.13 -12.68 9.05
N ALA A 58 -25.20 -12.32 8.35
CA ALA A 58 -25.80 -10.99 8.43
C ALA A 58 -26.35 -10.65 9.83
N ALA A 59 -26.94 -11.62 10.53
CA ALA A 59 -27.50 -11.42 11.85
C ALA A 59 -26.41 -11.18 12.90
N GLY A 60 -25.30 -11.96 12.86
CA GLY A 60 -24.14 -11.77 13.73
C GLY A 60 -23.51 -10.39 13.51
N LEU A 61 -23.23 -10.02 12.26
CA LEU A 61 -22.69 -8.70 11.92
C LEU A 61 -23.62 -7.56 12.37
N TYR A 62 -24.92 -7.71 12.21
CA TYR A 62 -25.89 -6.72 12.69
C TYR A 62 -25.83 -6.58 14.22
N SER A 63 -25.79 -7.68 14.95
CA SER A 63 -25.67 -7.70 16.40
C SER A 63 -24.38 -7.03 16.87
N LEU A 64 -23.25 -7.35 16.22
CA LEU A 64 -21.96 -6.73 16.54
C LEU A 64 -21.97 -5.21 16.33
N GLN A 65 -22.61 -4.72 15.27
CA GLN A 65 -22.65 -3.29 14.96
C GLN A 65 -23.64 -2.52 15.80
N ARG A 66 -24.80 -3.10 16.11
CA ARG A 66 -25.94 -2.39 16.74
C ARG A 66 -26.03 -2.55 18.25
N SER A 67 -25.46 -3.62 18.78
CA SER A 67 -25.54 -3.92 20.22
C SER A 67 -24.16 -3.99 20.86
N PHE A 68 -23.27 -4.82 20.34
CA PHE A 68 -21.97 -5.06 20.97
C PHE A 68 -21.05 -3.84 20.89
N TYR A 69 -20.86 -3.27 19.70
CA TYR A 69 -19.96 -2.10 19.50
C TYR A 69 -20.39 -0.89 20.35
N PRO A 70 -21.66 -0.46 20.37
CA PRO A 70 -22.08 0.62 21.27
C PRO A 70 -21.86 0.30 22.74
N ALA A 71 -22.07 -0.94 23.19
CA ALA A 71 -21.80 -1.35 24.55
C ALA A 71 -20.29 -1.29 24.89
N GLN A 72 -19.42 -1.63 23.95
CA GLN A 72 -17.98 -1.48 24.16
C GLN A 72 -17.55 -0.02 24.19
N ARG A 73 -18.17 0.86 23.41
CA ARG A 73 -17.88 2.29 23.44
C ARG A 73 -18.24 2.98 24.76
N SER A 74 -19.13 2.42 25.55
CA SER A 74 -19.46 2.95 26.91
C SER A 74 -18.45 2.51 27.97
N GLN A 75 -17.52 1.59 27.65
CA GLN A 75 -16.46 1.18 28.56
C GLN A 75 -15.28 2.17 28.51
N GLU A 76 -14.44 2.13 29.54
CA GLU A 76 -13.19 2.92 29.58
C GLU A 76 -12.26 2.55 28.42
N LEU A 77 -11.53 3.55 27.94
CA LEU A 77 -10.45 3.32 26.98
C LEU A 77 -9.31 2.53 27.64
N ARG A 78 -8.64 1.76 26.83
CA ARG A 78 -7.38 1.08 27.17
C ARG A 78 -6.21 1.88 26.61
N GLU A 79 -5.08 1.85 27.29
CA GLU A 79 -3.82 2.34 26.76
C GLU A 79 -3.28 1.35 25.70
N ALA A 80 -4.01 1.30 24.59
CA ALA A 80 -3.76 0.42 23.48
C ALA A 80 -3.71 1.23 22.18
N THR A 81 -2.92 0.74 21.23
CA THR A 81 -2.85 1.29 19.87
C THR A 81 -3.27 0.23 18.86
N VAL A 82 -4.28 0.56 18.07
CA VAL A 82 -4.71 -0.25 16.93
C VAL A 82 -3.98 0.20 15.67
N TYR A 83 -3.47 -0.76 14.91
CA TYR A 83 -2.82 -0.57 13.63
C TYR A 83 -3.64 -1.23 12.52
N VAL A 84 -3.97 -0.46 11.48
CA VAL A 84 -4.71 -0.94 10.30
C VAL A 84 -3.99 -0.49 9.04
N ALA A 85 -3.28 -1.39 8.38
CA ALA A 85 -2.63 -1.10 7.11
C ALA A 85 -3.36 -1.81 5.97
N ASN A 86 -3.69 -1.05 4.91
CA ASN A 86 -4.34 -1.55 3.70
C ASN A 86 -5.55 -2.47 3.98
N ASP A 87 -6.49 -1.98 4.78
CA ASP A 87 -7.68 -2.74 5.24
C ASP A 87 -7.34 -4.07 5.96
N GLY A 88 -6.19 -4.14 6.61
CA GLY A 88 -5.71 -5.35 7.31
C GLY A 88 -5.08 -6.40 6.39
N ARG A 89 -4.71 -6.05 5.15
CA ARG A 89 -4.16 -7.01 4.17
C ARG A 89 -2.65 -7.10 4.16
N HIS A 90 -1.94 -6.07 4.59
CA HIS A 90 -0.49 -5.98 4.49
C HIS A 90 0.15 -5.40 5.75
N TYR A 91 1.34 -5.87 6.07
CA TYR A 91 2.23 -5.25 7.03
C TYR A 91 3.16 -4.30 6.29
N GLU A 92 2.74 -3.03 6.14
CA GLU A 92 3.40 -2.11 5.22
C GLU A 92 3.27 -0.63 5.60
N GLY A 93 4.10 0.16 4.97
CA GLY A 93 3.95 1.59 4.84
C GLY A 93 4.13 2.38 6.14
N ASN A 94 3.46 3.54 6.22
CA ASN A 94 3.58 4.43 7.37
C ASN A 94 3.16 3.78 8.69
N VAL A 95 2.13 2.94 8.65
CA VAL A 95 1.59 2.22 9.82
C VAL A 95 2.64 1.26 10.39
N ARG A 96 3.31 0.50 9.51
CA ARG A 96 4.43 -0.39 9.88
C ARG A 96 5.57 0.42 10.52
N ALA A 97 6.01 1.48 9.88
CA ALA A 97 7.14 2.28 10.36
C ALA A 97 6.87 2.89 11.76
N ILE A 98 5.66 3.40 12.00
CA ILE A 98 5.24 3.92 13.31
C ILE A 98 5.25 2.81 14.36
N TYR A 99 4.72 1.63 14.04
CA TYR A 99 4.72 0.49 14.96
C TYR A 99 6.15 0.04 15.31
N GLU A 100 7.03 -0.15 14.32
CA GLU A 100 8.41 -0.57 14.54
C GLU A 100 9.20 0.46 15.37
N GLU A 101 8.97 1.76 15.17
CA GLU A 101 9.60 2.82 15.98
C GLU A 101 9.15 2.77 17.44
N ARG A 102 7.88 2.51 17.70
CA ARG A 102 7.40 2.35 19.09
C ARG A 102 8.04 1.15 19.77
N LEU A 103 8.15 0.02 19.07
CA LEU A 103 8.90 -1.14 19.60
C LEU A 103 10.36 -0.80 19.85
N ARG A 104 11.01 -0.06 18.95
CA ARG A 104 12.41 0.38 19.12
C ARG A 104 12.60 1.27 20.35
N ARG A 105 11.58 2.03 20.72
CA ARG A 105 11.57 2.85 21.94
C ARG A 105 11.24 2.05 23.22
N GLY A 106 10.99 0.75 23.09
CA GLY A 106 10.63 -0.10 24.22
C GLY A 106 9.23 0.15 24.75
N ASP A 107 8.31 0.58 23.91
CA ASP A 107 6.91 0.80 24.29
C ASP A 107 6.22 -0.53 24.59
N GLU A 108 5.95 -0.77 25.88
CA GLU A 108 5.28 -1.96 26.41
C GLU A 108 3.75 -1.87 26.38
N GLY A 109 3.17 -0.79 25.82
CA GLY A 109 1.73 -0.65 25.64
C GLY A 109 1.12 -1.77 24.81
N GLU A 110 -0.20 -1.94 24.89
CA GLU A 110 -0.91 -2.93 24.08
C GLU A 110 -0.90 -2.53 22.60
N HIS A 111 -0.21 -3.29 21.75
CA HIS A 111 -0.19 -3.12 20.31
C HIS A 111 -1.16 -4.12 19.65
N ILE A 112 -2.14 -3.64 18.90
CA ILE A 112 -3.18 -4.46 18.27
C ILE A 112 -3.13 -4.27 16.75
N TRP A 113 -2.88 -5.35 16.01
CA TRP A 113 -2.97 -5.34 14.56
C TRP A 113 -4.29 -5.96 14.08
N ILE A 114 -5.04 -5.21 13.29
CA ILE A 114 -6.22 -5.75 12.59
C ILE A 114 -5.71 -6.43 11.32
N VAL A 115 -5.95 -7.74 11.22
CA VAL A 115 -5.50 -8.55 10.09
C VAL A 115 -6.70 -9.21 9.41
N LYS A 116 -6.77 -9.06 8.10
CA LYS A 116 -7.80 -9.66 7.27
C LYS A 116 -7.32 -10.97 6.67
N ASP A 117 -8.16 -12.02 6.75
CA ASP A 117 -7.95 -13.28 6.06
C ASP A 117 -6.60 -13.98 6.42
N GLY A 118 -6.04 -13.71 7.62
CA GLY A 118 -4.74 -14.26 8.00
C GLY A 118 -3.59 -13.84 7.07
N ALA A 119 -3.74 -12.69 6.40
CA ALA A 119 -2.87 -12.27 5.31
C ALA A 119 -1.39 -12.12 5.72
N PHE A 120 -1.13 -11.74 6.98
CA PHE A 120 0.22 -11.59 7.52
C PHE A 120 0.23 -11.79 9.04
N VAL A 121 1.43 -11.99 9.58
CA VAL A 121 1.69 -11.95 11.01
C VAL A 121 2.66 -10.80 11.26
N PRO A 122 2.26 -9.74 11.99
CA PRO A 122 3.18 -8.67 12.33
C PRO A 122 4.24 -9.20 13.32
N PRO A 123 5.52 -8.87 13.08
CA PRO A 123 6.60 -9.33 13.97
C PRO A 123 6.54 -8.64 15.33
N GLY A 124 7.01 -9.34 16.37
CA GLY A 124 7.32 -8.72 17.65
C GLY A 124 8.71 -8.07 17.67
N SER A 125 9.03 -7.38 18.76
CA SER A 125 10.31 -6.68 18.90
C SER A 125 11.52 -7.61 18.84
N ALA A 126 11.44 -8.81 19.41
CA ALA A 126 12.51 -9.80 19.36
C ALA A 126 12.80 -10.27 17.93
N GLU A 127 11.78 -10.48 17.13
CA GLU A 127 11.89 -10.88 15.71
C GLU A 127 12.52 -9.77 14.84
N LEU A 128 12.36 -8.52 15.27
CA LEU A 128 12.98 -7.34 14.64
C LEU A 128 14.36 -7.01 15.22
N GLY A 129 14.83 -7.75 16.23
CA GLY A 129 16.09 -7.46 16.91
C GLY A 129 16.06 -6.19 17.77
N LEU A 130 14.88 -5.79 18.25
CA LEU A 130 14.64 -4.51 18.94
C LEU A 130 14.52 -4.62 20.47
N GLY A 131 15.07 -5.65 21.10
CA GLY A 131 15.11 -5.75 22.55
C GLY A 131 14.08 -6.73 23.14
N PRO A 132 13.46 -6.43 24.32
CA PRO A 132 12.53 -7.34 24.97
C PRO A 132 11.40 -7.84 24.07
N ASP A 133 10.92 -9.07 24.30
CA ASP A 133 9.90 -9.70 23.43
C ASP A 133 8.51 -9.07 23.64
N ILE A 134 8.30 -7.93 23.03
CA ILE A 134 6.98 -7.27 22.93
C ILE A 134 6.27 -7.82 21.70
N ARG A 135 5.14 -8.50 21.89
CA ARG A 135 4.37 -9.10 20.81
C ARG A 135 3.05 -8.36 20.58
N PRO A 136 2.70 -8.09 19.34
CA PRO A 136 1.40 -7.51 19.07
C PRO A 136 0.29 -8.55 19.24
N ARG A 137 -0.86 -8.09 19.69
CA ARG A 137 -2.09 -8.86 19.63
C ARG A 137 -2.64 -8.79 18.20
N ILE A 138 -2.85 -9.97 17.61
CA ILE A 138 -3.44 -10.08 16.26
C ILE A 138 -4.94 -10.25 16.40
N VAL A 139 -5.70 -9.40 15.73
CA VAL A 139 -7.15 -9.40 15.76
C VAL A 139 -7.70 -9.54 14.36
N ARG A 140 -8.53 -10.56 14.15
CA ARG A 140 -9.17 -10.84 12.87
C ARG A 140 -10.17 -9.73 12.51
N ALA A 141 -10.05 -9.18 11.32
CA ALA A 141 -11.00 -8.19 10.81
C ALA A 141 -12.43 -8.76 10.80
N GLY A 142 -13.39 -7.97 11.32
CA GLY A 142 -14.81 -8.36 11.41
C GLY A 142 -15.17 -9.27 12.58
N SER A 143 -14.21 -9.70 13.42
CA SER A 143 -14.49 -10.43 14.66
C SER A 143 -14.99 -9.51 15.77
N ARG A 144 -15.61 -10.07 16.81
CA ARG A 144 -15.98 -9.37 18.05
C ARG A 144 -14.80 -8.55 18.62
N GLN A 145 -13.62 -9.13 18.60
CA GLN A 145 -12.39 -8.47 19.07
C GLN A 145 -12.03 -7.25 18.22
N HIS A 146 -12.33 -7.25 16.92
CA HIS A 146 -12.12 -6.07 16.06
C HIS A 146 -13.03 -4.90 16.48
N TYR A 147 -14.32 -5.18 16.75
CA TYR A 147 -15.24 -4.16 17.25
C TYR A 147 -14.82 -3.63 18.61
N GLU A 148 -14.37 -4.51 19.53
CA GLU A 148 -13.85 -4.12 20.83
C GLU A 148 -12.58 -3.28 20.72
N ALA A 149 -11.61 -3.70 19.90
CA ALA A 149 -10.35 -3.00 19.70
C ALA A 149 -10.60 -1.56 19.20
N LEU A 150 -11.41 -1.38 18.16
CA LEU A 150 -11.74 -0.04 17.66
C LEU A 150 -12.57 0.80 18.65
N ALA A 151 -13.41 0.16 19.48
CA ALA A 151 -14.23 0.87 20.47
C ALA A 151 -13.45 1.36 21.69
N ARG A 152 -12.36 0.65 22.07
CA ARG A 152 -11.71 0.81 23.38
C ARG A 152 -10.24 1.19 23.35
N SER A 153 -9.58 1.21 22.20
CA SER A 153 -8.17 1.62 22.12
C SER A 153 -8.06 3.14 22.05
N ARG A 154 -7.09 3.70 22.80
CA ARG A 154 -6.83 5.13 22.83
C ARG A 154 -6.36 5.66 21.48
N HIS A 155 -5.48 4.92 20.80
CA HIS A 155 -4.91 5.34 19.53
C HIS A 155 -5.30 4.38 18.40
N ILE A 156 -5.61 4.95 17.25
CA ILE A 156 -5.90 4.19 16.02
C ILE A 156 -5.05 4.78 14.90
N ILE A 157 -4.12 4.00 14.37
CA ILE A 157 -3.21 4.38 13.30
C ILE A 157 -3.60 3.63 12.03
N THR A 158 -3.98 4.36 10.99
CA THR A 158 -4.43 3.73 9.74
C THR A 158 -3.95 4.46 8.50
N ASN A 159 -3.81 3.75 7.38
CA ASN A 159 -3.58 4.31 6.04
C ASN A 159 -4.75 4.07 5.08
N ALA A 160 -5.82 3.47 5.57
CA ALA A 160 -7.05 3.17 4.84
C ALA A 160 -8.25 3.78 5.55
N PHE A 161 -9.41 3.76 4.89
CA PHE A 161 -10.64 4.11 5.55
C PHE A 161 -11.07 3.01 6.51
N LEU A 162 -11.51 3.41 7.71
CA LEU A 162 -12.06 2.49 8.70
C LEU A 162 -13.48 2.04 8.29
N PRO A 163 -14.01 0.97 8.90
CA PRO A 163 -15.36 0.51 8.61
C PRO A 163 -16.42 1.60 8.79
N THR A 164 -17.41 1.64 7.92
CA THR A 164 -18.48 2.68 7.92
C THR A 164 -19.32 2.74 9.20
N TRP A 165 -19.29 1.69 10.01
CA TRP A 165 -19.94 1.65 11.32
C TRP A 165 -19.08 2.27 12.44
N PHE A 166 -17.78 2.42 12.24
CA PHE A 166 -16.88 3.03 13.21
C PHE A 166 -17.22 4.51 13.42
N ARG A 167 -17.12 4.95 14.66
CA ARG A 167 -17.21 6.35 15.07
C ARG A 167 -16.19 6.59 16.15
N ALA A 168 -15.28 7.51 15.92
CA ALA A 168 -14.31 7.94 16.92
C ALA A 168 -15.02 8.48 18.16
N ARG A 169 -14.38 8.30 19.31
CA ARG A 169 -14.77 8.94 20.57
C ARG A 169 -13.95 10.22 20.75
N GLU A 170 -14.43 11.15 21.57
CA GLU A 170 -13.69 12.40 21.86
C GLU A 170 -12.34 12.16 22.55
N ASP A 171 -12.23 11.07 23.30
CA ASP A 171 -11.04 10.66 24.05
C ASP A 171 -10.14 9.66 23.29
N GLN A 172 -10.46 9.35 22.03
CA GLN A 172 -9.62 8.55 21.12
C GLN A 172 -8.83 9.48 20.17
N THR A 173 -7.64 9.06 19.80
CA THR A 173 -6.84 9.71 18.76
C THR A 173 -6.81 8.84 17.50
N VAL A 174 -7.40 9.33 16.43
CA VAL A 174 -7.41 8.66 15.13
C VAL A 174 -6.43 9.35 14.18
N VAL A 175 -5.37 8.65 13.83
CA VAL A 175 -4.32 9.13 12.93
C VAL A 175 -4.48 8.50 11.55
N GLN A 176 -4.81 9.31 10.58
CA GLN A 176 -4.83 8.90 9.17
C GLN A 176 -3.47 9.21 8.54
N THR A 177 -2.71 8.16 8.24
CA THR A 177 -1.38 8.33 7.64
C THR A 177 -1.43 8.44 6.12
N TRP A 178 -2.59 8.11 5.53
CA TRP A 178 -2.79 7.98 4.10
C TRP A 178 -1.78 7.03 3.43
N ASN A 179 -1.89 6.85 2.13
CA ASN A 179 -1.09 5.89 1.38
C ASN A 179 -0.15 6.55 0.35
N GLY A 180 -0.02 7.87 0.35
CA GLY A 180 0.93 8.58 -0.50
C GLY A 180 0.46 9.95 -0.98
N THR A 181 1.40 10.78 -1.38
CA THR A 181 1.13 12.05 -2.04
C THR A 181 0.39 11.79 -3.35
N PRO A 182 -0.79 12.41 -3.57
CA PRO A 182 -1.60 12.09 -4.74
C PRO A 182 -1.07 12.79 -6.01
N ALA A 183 -0.58 12.03 -6.97
CA ALA A 183 -0.33 12.54 -8.32
C ALA A 183 -1.63 12.71 -9.12
N LYS A 184 -2.56 11.79 -8.93
CA LYS A 184 -3.89 11.73 -9.56
C LYS A 184 -4.97 12.27 -8.66
N LYS A 185 -6.02 12.85 -9.21
CA LYS A 185 -7.15 13.35 -8.47
C LYS A 185 -7.83 12.25 -7.66
N ILE A 186 -8.18 12.57 -6.43
CA ILE A 186 -8.82 11.67 -5.46
C ILE A 186 -9.98 12.38 -4.76
N GLY A 187 -10.81 11.62 -4.07
CA GLY A 187 -11.87 12.14 -3.21
C GLY A 187 -12.82 13.08 -3.95
N ASN A 188 -13.04 14.24 -3.37
CA ASN A 188 -13.95 15.27 -3.88
C ASN A 188 -13.48 15.92 -5.20
N ASP A 189 -12.20 15.77 -5.54
CA ASP A 189 -11.64 16.36 -6.77
C ASP A 189 -11.77 15.43 -7.99
N LEU A 190 -12.36 14.23 -7.80
CA LEU A 190 -12.60 13.32 -8.92
C LEU A 190 -13.53 13.98 -9.96
N PRO A 191 -13.21 13.90 -11.25
CA PRO A 191 -14.13 14.35 -12.30
C PRO A 191 -15.49 13.65 -12.13
N HIS A 192 -16.60 14.40 -12.21
CA HIS A 192 -17.97 13.88 -12.15
C HIS A 192 -18.30 13.03 -13.38
N MET A 193 -17.57 11.95 -13.59
CA MET A 193 -17.74 11.07 -14.74
C MET A 193 -18.50 9.80 -14.42
N SER A 194 -18.88 9.60 -13.17
CA SER A 194 -19.73 8.49 -12.77
C SER A 194 -21.19 8.92 -12.93
N ARG A 195 -21.83 8.53 -14.02
CA ARG A 195 -23.29 8.44 -14.15
C ARG A 195 -23.87 7.31 -13.29
N ASP A 196 -23.09 6.80 -12.35
CA ASP A 196 -23.56 5.80 -11.38
C ASP A 196 -24.50 6.53 -10.40
N PRO A 197 -25.78 6.15 -10.30
CA PRO A 197 -26.74 6.76 -9.39
C PRO A 197 -26.38 6.52 -7.91
N LYS A 198 -25.39 5.69 -7.61
CA LYS A 198 -24.89 5.53 -6.26
C LYS A 198 -23.93 6.68 -5.94
N PRO A 199 -24.13 7.39 -4.82
CA PRO A 199 -23.20 8.42 -4.40
C PRO A 199 -21.80 7.82 -4.33
N PRO A 200 -20.77 8.54 -4.80
CA PRO A 200 -19.39 8.10 -4.72
C PRO A 200 -19.08 7.62 -3.29
N ILE A 201 -18.28 6.59 -3.16
CA ILE A 201 -17.89 6.02 -1.87
C ILE A 201 -17.41 7.09 -0.88
N TRP A 202 -16.81 8.16 -1.39
CA TRP A 202 -16.33 9.34 -0.66
C TRP A 202 -17.41 10.05 0.18
N HIS A 203 -18.65 10.13 -0.29
CA HIS A 203 -19.75 10.71 0.49
C HIS A 203 -20.10 9.85 1.70
N ARG A 204 -19.94 8.53 1.58
CA ARG A 204 -20.14 7.60 2.71
C ARG A 204 -19.04 7.72 3.75
N GLN A 205 -17.85 8.16 3.34
CA GLN A 205 -16.67 8.30 4.17
C GLN A 205 -16.56 9.69 4.83
N ALA A 206 -17.37 10.66 4.43
CA ALA A 206 -17.32 12.00 5.00
C ALA A 206 -17.53 12.03 6.55
N ALA A 207 -18.27 11.09 7.10
CA ALA A 207 -18.45 10.99 8.55
C ALA A 207 -17.17 10.48 9.24
N GLU A 208 -16.43 9.59 8.57
CA GLU A 208 -15.16 9.08 9.07
C GLU A 208 -14.06 10.14 9.02
N VAL A 209 -13.98 10.88 7.91
CA VAL A 209 -13.01 11.99 7.76
C VAL A 209 -13.13 13.00 8.91
N ARG A 210 -14.36 13.27 9.36
CA ARG A 210 -14.59 14.16 10.54
C ARG A 210 -14.12 13.56 11.85
N GLY A 211 -13.90 12.26 11.91
CA GLY A 211 -13.38 11.55 13.08
C GLY A 211 -11.86 11.35 13.03
N TRP A 212 -11.15 11.90 12.05
CA TRP A 212 -9.69 11.93 12.08
C TRP A 212 -9.22 13.11 12.94
N ASP A 213 -8.34 12.85 13.88
CA ASP A 213 -7.72 13.89 14.71
C ASP A 213 -6.48 14.43 14.00
N LEU A 214 -5.73 13.55 13.32
CA LEU A 214 -4.50 13.90 12.64
C LEU A 214 -4.45 13.26 11.25
N LEU A 215 -4.10 14.04 10.24
CA LEU A 215 -3.77 13.58 8.89
C LEU A 215 -2.30 13.82 8.59
N LEU A 216 -1.55 12.78 8.17
CA LEU A 216 -0.18 12.98 7.74
C LEU A 216 -0.11 13.51 6.30
N SER A 217 0.84 14.41 6.08
CA SER A 217 1.18 14.95 4.77
C SER A 217 2.69 14.92 4.55
N GLN A 218 3.11 14.60 3.33
CA GLN A 218 4.52 14.54 2.96
C GLN A 218 5.15 15.94 2.83
N SER A 219 4.36 16.93 2.40
CA SER A 219 4.88 18.24 2.05
C SER A 219 3.81 19.33 2.08
N GLN A 220 4.25 20.59 2.09
CA GLN A 220 3.38 21.76 1.93
C GLN A 220 2.57 21.74 0.62
N TRP A 221 3.11 21.09 -0.42
CA TRP A 221 2.37 20.93 -1.67
C TRP A 221 1.20 19.95 -1.51
N ALA A 222 1.41 18.83 -0.80
CA ALA A 222 0.40 17.79 -0.62
C ALA A 222 -0.74 18.21 0.33
N THR A 223 -0.45 19.01 1.34
CA THR A 223 -1.40 19.41 2.38
C THR A 223 -2.69 20.03 1.83
N PRO A 224 -2.68 21.09 0.99
CA PRO A 224 -3.92 21.67 0.45
C PRO A 224 -4.66 20.71 -0.47
N VAL A 225 -3.95 19.83 -1.16
CA VAL A 225 -4.55 18.80 -2.02
C VAL A 225 -5.33 17.80 -1.18
N LEU A 226 -4.72 17.26 -0.11
CA LEU A 226 -5.36 16.30 0.78
C LEU A 226 -6.54 16.92 1.52
N ARG A 227 -6.38 18.16 2.05
CA ARG A 227 -7.49 18.88 2.70
C ARG A 227 -8.70 19.02 1.77
N ARG A 228 -8.50 19.49 0.56
CA ARG A 228 -9.58 19.67 -0.42
C ARG A 228 -10.19 18.34 -0.85
N ALA A 229 -9.34 17.37 -1.17
CA ALA A 229 -9.79 16.05 -1.66
C ALA A 229 -10.65 15.29 -0.64
N PHE A 230 -10.35 15.42 0.65
CA PHE A 230 -11.13 14.79 1.72
C PHE A 230 -12.16 15.72 2.36
N GLY A 231 -12.10 17.01 2.12
CA GLY A 231 -12.89 18.00 2.87
C GLY A 231 -12.44 18.08 4.34
N TYR A 232 -11.16 17.76 4.62
CA TYR A 232 -10.62 17.69 5.97
C TYR A 232 -10.25 19.06 6.50
N GLN A 233 -10.72 19.37 7.72
CA GLN A 233 -10.49 20.67 8.38
C GLN A 233 -9.65 20.57 9.66
N GLY A 234 -9.32 19.35 10.08
CA GLY A 234 -8.55 19.09 11.29
C GLY A 234 -7.05 19.35 11.14
N GLU A 235 -6.28 18.82 12.06
CA GLU A 235 -4.83 18.98 12.08
C GLU A 235 -4.14 18.17 10.97
N VAL A 236 -3.17 18.80 10.28
CA VAL A 236 -2.31 18.11 9.32
C VAL A 236 -0.86 18.22 9.77
N LEU A 237 -0.21 17.10 9.97
CA LEU A 237 1.20 17.03 10.30
C LEU A 237 2.05 16.84 9.05
N GLU A 238 2.76 17.86 8.66
CA GLU A 238 3.73 17.83 7.57
C GLU A 238 5.07 17.28 8.08
N ALA A 239 5.22 15.97 8.13
CA ALA A 239 6.39 15.32 8.73
C ALA A 239 7.30 14.60 7.71
N GLY A 240 6.92 14.53 6.44
CA GLY A 240 7.39 13.50 5.53
C GLY A 240 6.62 12.19 5.79
N TYR A 241 6.95 11.14 5.06
CA TYR A 241 6.30 9.84 5.27
C TYR A 241 7.19 8.86 6.02
N PRO A 242 6.74 8.33 7.16
CA PRO A 242 7.49 7.33 7.96
C PRO A 242 8.08 6.18 7.15
N ARG A 243 7.34 5.64 6.17
CA ARG A 243 7.81 4.55 5.31
C ARG A 243 9.06 4.88 4.48
N ASN A 244 9.31 6.17 4.24
CA ASN A 244 10.44 6.62 3.43
C ASN A 244 11.74 6.70 4.24
N ASP A 245 11.69 6.63 5.57
CA ASP A 245 12.90 6.65 6.40
C ASP A 245 13.83 5.48 6.07
N LEU A 246 13.27 4.33 5.68
CA LEU A 246 14.02 3.18 5.18
C LEU A 246 14.94 3.52 4.01
N LEU A 247 14.52 4.42 3.12
CA LEU A 247 15.26 4.81 1.92
C LEU A 247 16.49 5.68 2.23
N SER A 248 16.54 6.24 3.44
CA SER A 248 17.63 7.09 3.95
C SER A 248 18.33 6.50 5.17
N ALA A 249 17.92 5.29 5.63
CA ALA A 249 18.48 4.63 6.79
C ALA A 249 19.98 4.35 6.63
N PRO A 250 20.78 4.43 7.70
CA PRO A 250 22.22 4.08 7.64
C PRO A 250 22.46 2.64 7.17
N GLU A 251 21.58 1.71 7.56
CA GLU A 251 21.61 0.28 7.22
C GLU A 251 20.94 -0.07 5.88
N ARG A 252 20.54 0.92 5.10
CA ARG A 252 19.79 0.72 3.83
C ARG A 252 20.48 -0.21 2.84
N ASP A 253 21.81 -0.18 2.77
CA ASP A 253 22.57 -0.98 1.81
C ASP A 253 22.56 -2.46 2.22
N ASP A 254 22.67 -2.76 3.51
CA ASP A 254 22.54 -4.12 4.06
C ASP A 254 21.14 -4.68 3.87
N LEU A 255 20.12 -3.85 4.12
CA LEU A 255 18.72 -4.21 3.89
C LEU A 255 18.47 -4.45 2.39
N ALA A 256 18.95 -3.59 1.52
CA ALA A 256 18.85 -3.78 0.06
C ALA A 256 19.50 -5.10 -0.37
N ALA A 257 20.71 -5.41 0.14
CA ALA A 257 21.38 -6.67 -0.14
C ALA A 257 20.58 -7.88 0.35
N ALA A 258 19.97 -7.81 1.54
CA ALA A 258 19.11 -8.88 2.06
C ALA A 258 17.86 -9.09 1.19
N ILE A 259 17.21 -8.01 0.76
CA ILE A 259 16.03 -8.07 -0.12
C ILE A 259 16.41 -8.63 -1.49
N ARG A 260 17.53 -8.18 -2.08
CA ARG A 260 18.05 -8.70 -3.37
C ARG A 260 18.28 -10.21 -3.30
N ARG A 261 18.93 -10.71 -2.23
CA ARG A 261 19.12 -12.15 -2.01
C ARG A 261 17.79 -12.90 -1.90
N ARG A 262 16.83 -12.37 -1.16
CA ARG A 262 15.48 -12.98 -1.02
C ARG A 262 14.73 -13.06 -2.35
N LEU A 263 14.91 -12.07 -3.23
CA LEU A 263 14.34 -12.04 -4.57
C LEU A 263 15.16 -12.86 -5.58
N GLY A 264 16.33 -13.39 -5.21
CA GLY A 264 17.20 -14.14 -6.15
C GLY A 264 17.85 -13.25 -7.21
N ILE A 265 18.02 -11.96 -6.93
CA ILE A 265 18.66 -11.01 -7.84
C ILE A 265 20.18 -11.19 -7.78
N SER A 266 20.80 -11.45 -8.92
CA SER A 266 22.26 -11.64 -9.04
C SER A 266 23.03 -10.39 -8.61
N ASP A 267 24.19 -10.62 -8.02
CA ASP A 267 25.11 -9.52 -7.67
C ASP A 267 25.53 -8.75 -8.93
N GLY A 268 25.55 -7.42 -8.80
CA GLY A 268 25.90 -6.51 -9.90
C GLY A 268 24.80 -6.25 -10.94
N ALA A 269 23.67 -6.98 -10.93
CA ALA A 269 22.56 -6.70 -11.84
C ALA A 269 21.89 -5.36 -11.47
N LYS A 270 21.66 -4.49 -12.47
CA LYS A 270 20.86 -3.27 -12.30
C LYS A 270 19.38 -3.63 -12.19
N VAL A 271 18.69 -3.12 -11.18
CA VAL A 271 17.29 -3.38 -10.94
C VAL A 271 16.43 -2.26 -11.51
N VAL A 272 15.59 -2.60 -12.48
CA VAL A 272 14.55 -1.71 -13.01
C VAL A 272 13.21 -2.08 -12.40
N LEU A 273 12.62 -1.19 -11.62
CA LEU A 273 11.28 -1.39 -11.09
C LEU A 273 10.25 -0.73 -12.01
N TYR A 274 9.39 -1.54 -12.63
CA TYR A 274 8.25 -1.05 -13.41
C TYR A 274 6.98 -1.09 -12.55
N ALA A 275 6.48 0.08 -12.18
CA ALA A 275 5.34 0.25 -11.29
C ALA A 275 4.24 1.11 -11.94
N PRO A 276 3.47 0.55 -12.90
CA PRO A 276 2.41 1.28 -13.59
C PRO A 276 1.18 1.50 -12.71
N THR A 277 0.49 2.61 -12.93
CA THR A 277 -0.81 2.87 -12.30
C THR A 277 -1.92 2.06 -12.95
N TYR A 278 -2.84 1.56 -12.13
CA TYR A 278 -4.07 0.91 -12.59
C TYR A 278 -5.00 1.89 -13.31
N ARG A 279 -5.64 1.41 -14.40
CA ARG A 279 -6.63 2.17 -15.17
C ARG A 279 -8.04 1.73 -14.78
N ASP A 280 -8.64 2.42 -13.82
CA ASP A 280 -9.98 2.13 -13.30
C ASP A 280 -11.09 2.28 -14.36
N TYR A 281 -10.84 3.08 -15.39
CA TYR A 281 -11.73 3.27 -16.55
C TYR A 281 -11.51 2.25 -17.69
N ASP A 282 -10.49 1.40 -17.63
CA ASP A 282 -10.14 0.42 -18.68
C ASP A 282 -9.76 -0.95 -18.09
N ARG A 283 -10.65 -1.45 -17.24
CA ARG A 283 -10.40 -2.68 -16.45
C ARG A 283 -10.13 -3.91 -17.31
N LYS A 284 -10.72 -3.97 -18.52
CA LYS A 284 -10.56 -5.11 -19.44
C LYS A 284 -9.20 -5.16 -20.12
N ASN A 285 -8.47 -4.03 -20.19
CA ASN A 285 -7.18 -3.90 -20.87
C ASN A 285 -6.02 -3.67 -19.88
N SER A 286 -6.14 -4.18 -18.67
CA SER A 286 -5.17 -3.97 -17.58
C SER A 286 -3.88 -4.79 -17.72
N LYS A 287 -3.38 -4.97 -18.96
CA LYS A 287 -2.12 -5.69 -19.22
C LYS A 287 -0.92 -4.76 -19.01
N VAL A 288 0.21 -5.37 -18.65
CA VAL A 288 1.52 -4.72 -18.69
C VAL A 288 1.78 -4.20 -20.11
N LYS A 289 2.09 -2.90 -20.24
CA LYS A 289 2.25 -2.23 -21.55
C LYS A 289 3.70 -2.24 -22.03
N LEU A 290 4.66 -2.40 -21.13
CA LEU A 290 6.06 -2.53 -21.50
C LEU A 290 6.26 -3.84 -22.28
N ASN A 291 6.93 -3.76 -23.43
CA ASN A 291 7.21 -4.94 -24.25
C ASN A 291 8.36 -5.75 -23.63
N LEU A 292 8.03 -6.83 -22.94
CA LEU A 292 9.01 -7.65 -22.20
C LEU A 292 10.00 -8.37 -23.10
N VAL A 293 9.58 -8.77 -24.30
CA VAL A 293 10.47 -9.42 -25.27
C VAL A 293 11.55 -8.44 -25.75
N GLN A 294 11.14 -7.24 -26.11
CA GLN A 294 12.07 -6.17 -26.49
C GLN A 294 12.94 -5.75 -25.31
N ALA A 295 12.38 -5.63 -24.11
CA ALA A 295 13.12 -5.30 -22.90
C ALA A 295 14.24 -6.34 -22.65
N ARG A 296 13.91 -7.62 -22.72
CA ARG A 296 14.88 -8.71 -22.57
C ARG A 296 16.05 -8.61 -23.58
N LYS A 297 15.69 -8.35 -24.86
CA LYS A 297 16.70 -8.20 -25.93
C LYS A 297 17.56 -6.93 -25.72
N ALA A 298 16.95 -5.85 -25.25
CA ALA A 298 17.59 -4.56 -25.13
C ALA A 298 18.51 -4.42 -23.91
N LEU A 299 18.11 -4.99 -22.77
CA LEU A 299 18.78 -4.81 -21.48
C LEU A 299 19.70 -6.00 -21.11
N GLY A 300 19.51 -7.14 -21.77
CA GLY A 300 20.39 -8.30 -21.63
C GLY A 300 20.39 -8.90 -20.23
N LYS A 301 21.57 -9.42 -19.81
CA LYS A 301 21.77 -10.07 -18.52
C LYS A 301 22.16 -9.10 -17.39
N ASP A 302 22.48 -7.86 -17.74
CA ASP A 302 22.98 -6.87 -16.78
C ASP A 302 21.86 -6.20 -15.99
N HIS A 303 20.60 -6.48 -16.35
CA HIS A 303 19.42 -5.91 -15.72
C HIS A 303 18.44 -6.99 -15.27
N VAL A 304 17.75 -6.70 -14.18
CA VAL A 304 16.55 -7.43 -13.71
C VAL A 304 15.37 -6.46 -13.70
N LEU A 305 14.26 -6.89 -14.30
CA LEU A 305 13.03 -6.11 -14.35
C LEU A 305 12.04 -6.63 -13.29
N LEU A 306 11.81 -5.84 -12.24
CA LEU A 306 10.75 -6.09 -11.27
C LEU A 306 9.46 -5.44 -11.76
N ILE A 307 8.38 -6.20 -11.88
CA ILE A 307 7.07 -5.70 -12.32
C ILE A 307 6.12 -5.69 -11.14
N ARG A 308 5.80 -4.49 -10.64
CA ARG A 308 4.79 -4.28 -9.61
C ARG A 308 3.51 -3.76 -10.22
N ALA A 309 2.69 -4.65 -10.75
CA ALA A 309 1.36 -4.29 -11.22
C ALA A 309 0.42 -3.98 -10.02
N HIS A 310 -0.72 -3.39 -10.29
CA HIS A 310 -1.74 -3.20 -9.25
C HIS A 310 -2.42 -4.56 -8.96
N SER A 311 -2.76 -4.83 -7.71
CA SER A 311 -3.42 -6.08 -7.30
C SER A 311 -4.75 -6.37 -8.02
N MET A 312 -5.34 -5.37 -8.67
CA MET A 312 -6.53 -5.50 -9.52
C MET A 312 -6.20 -5.70 -11.01
N GLN A 313 -4.93 -5.87 -11.37
CA GLN A 313 -4.53 -6.19 -12.74
C GLN A 313 -4.37 -7.71 -12.89
N ALA A 314 -4.53 -8.20 -14.12
CA ALA A 314 -4.16 -9.57 -14.43
C ALA A 314 -2.67 -9.79 -14.16
N THR A 315 -2.33 -10.94 -13.62
CA THR A 315 -0.94 -11.33 -13.36
C THR A 315 -0.12 -11.17 -14.64
N PRO A 316 0.99 -10.42 -14.61
CA PRO A 316 1.84 -10.29 -15.78
C PRO A 316 2.43 -11.66 -16.16
N ILE A 317 2.41 -11.97 -17.45
CA ILE A 317 3.13 -13.13 -17.96
C ILE A 317 4.59 -12.70 -18.08
N VAL A 318 5.43 -13.20 -17.17
CA VAL A 318 6.88 -12.91 -17.17
C VAL A 318 7.63 -14.11 -17.78
N PRO A 319 8.75 -13.87 -18.49
CA PRO A 319 9.62 -14.94 -18.95
C PRO A 319 10.25 -15.70 -17.76
N GLU A 320 10.37 -17.01 -17.88
CA GLU A 320 10.95 -17.90 -16.85
C GLU A 320 12.50 -17.85 -16.81
N ASP A 321 13.12 -16.96 -17.54
CA ASP A 321 14.58 -16.87 -17.69
C ASP A 321 15.27 -15.97 -16.63
N GLY A 322 14.52 -15.52 -15.62
CA GLY A 322 15.02 -14.69 -14.53
C GLY A 322 15.25 -13.21 -14.87
N PHE A 323 15.00 -12.78 -16.12
CA PHE A 323 15.10 -11.37 -16.50
C PHE A 323 14.01 -10.50 -15.89
N ALA A 324 12.76 -10.99 -15.89
CA ALA A 324 11.63 -10.27 -15.33
C ALA A 324 10.99 -11.08 -14.19
N MET A 325 10.58 -10.39 -13.14
CA MET A 325 9.93 -10.97 -11.97
C MET A 325 8.62 -10.25 -11.69
N ASP A 326 7.55 -10.98 -11.48
CA ASP A 326 6.30 -10.44 -10.96
C ASP A 326 6.41 -10.27 -9.44
N VAL A 327 6.46 -9.01 -8.99
CA VAL A 327 6.48 -8.63 -7.58
C VAL A 327 5.18 -7.93 -7.14
N THR A 328 4.08 -8.18 -7.86
CA THR A 328 2.77 -7.57 -7.58
C THR A 328 2.29 -7.89 -6.16
N THR A 329 2.55 -9.10 -5.67
CA THR A 329 2.17 -9.55 -4.33
C THR A 329 3.24 -9.31 -3.26
N TYR A 330 4.36 -8.68 -3.61
CA TYR A 330 5.38 -8.35 -2.62
C TYR A 330 4.80 -7.40 -1.55
N PRO A 331 5.02 -7.65 -0.26
CA PRO A 331 4.28 -6.96 0.80
C PRO A 331 4.44 -5.46 0.80
N ASP A 332 5.68 -4.95 0.84
CA ASP A 332 5.93 -3.51 1.03
C ASP A 332 6.61 -2.89 -0.21
N MET A 333 6.03 -1.80 -0.70
CA MET A 333 6.59 -1.03 -1.83
C MET A 333 7.93 -0.39 -1.47
N ALA A 334 8.14 0.02 -0.22
CA ALA A 334 9.38 0.66 0.22
C ALA A 334 10.60 -0.26 0.04
N ASP A 335 10.44 -1.56 0.30
CA ASP A 335 11.48 -2.57 0.05
C ASP A 335 11.88 -2.63 -1.43
N LEU A 336 10.89 -2.56 -2.34
CA LEU A 336 11.13 -2.58 -3.79
C LEU A 336 11.78 -1.28 -4.27
N LEU A 337 11.38 -0.14 -3.71
CA LEU A 337 12.01 1.15 -3.98
C LEU A 337 13.47 1.17 -3.49
N LEU A 338 13.74 0.51 -2.36
CA LEU A 338 15.09 0.42 -1.80
C LEU A 338 16.06 -0.32 -2.73
N VAL A 339 15.62 -1.40 -3.38
CA VAL A 339 16.46 -2.21 -4.26
C VAL A 339 16.51 -1.73 -5.71
N ALA A 340 15.57 -0.88 -6.13
CA ALA A 340 15.49 -0.39 -7.50
C ALA A 340 16.59 0.63 -7.81
N ASP A 341 17.36 0.42 -8.87
CA ASP A 341 18.31 1.38 -9.39
C ASP A 341 17.64 2.41 -10.30
N ILE A 342 16.56 2.00 -10.97
CA ILE A 342 15.77 2.83 -11.89
C ILE A 342 14.28 2.56 -11.62
N LEU A 343 13.48 3.63 -11.51
CA LEU A 343 12.02 3.51 -11.47
C LEU A 343 11.44 3.86 -12.84
N VAL A 344 10.68 2.94 -13.43
CA VAL A 344 9.80 3.19 -14.57
C VAL A 344 8.37 3.23 -14.05
N THR A 345 7.72 4.38 -14.15
CA THR A 345 6.35 4.56 -13.64
C THR A 345 5.55 5.47 -14.55
N ASP A 346 4.38 5.92 -14.12
CA ASP A 346 3.53 6.85 -14.87
C ASP A 346 2.87 7.88 -13.94
N TYR A 347 1.67 7.61 -13.40
CA TYR A 347 0.90 8.52 -12.54
C TYR A 347 0.86 8.03 -11.08
N SER A 348 1.81 7.20 -10.70
CA SER A 348 1.88 6.57 -9.38
C SER A 348 2.47 7.50 -8.32
N ALA A 349 1.92 7.44 -7.10
CA ALA A 349 2.51 8.10 -5.93
C ALA A 349 3.93 7.61 -5.61
N ALA A 350 4.35 6.45 -6.13
CA ALA A 350 5.68 5.89 -5.94
C ALA A 350 6.81 6.84 -6.41
N MET A 351 6.52 7.74 -7.37
CA MET A 351 7.48 8.73 -7.82
C MET A 351 7.95 9.68 -6.71
N PHE A 352 7.04 10.06 -5.80
CA PHE A 352 7.35 10.96 -4.70
C PHE A 352 8.20 10.27 -3.62
N ASP A 353 7.90 9.01 -3.35
CA ASP A 353 8.69 8.20 -2.42
C ASP A 353 10.08 7.90 -3.01
N PHE A 354 10.13 7.48 -4.27
CA PHE A 354 11.41 7.15 -4.93
C PHE A 354 12.33 8.37 -5.07
N ALA A 355 11.77 9.59 -5.17
CA ALA A 355 12.54 10.83 -5.22
C ALA A 355 13.50 11.00 -4.04
N VAL A 356 13.20 10.40 -2.89
CA VAL A 356 14.05 10.41 -1.69
C VAL A 356 15.40 9.74 -1.97
N THR A 357 15.43 8.75 -2.84
CA THR A 357 16.65 7.98 -3.16
C THR A 357 17.68 8.73 -4.01
N GLY A 358 17.27 9.78 -4.72
CA GLY A 358 18.11 10.46 -5.71
C GLY A 358 18.41 9.62 -6.97
N ARG A 359 17.74 8.47 -7.15
CA ARG A 359 17.93 7.58 -8.30
C ARG A 359 17.01 7.96 -9.46
N PRO A 360 17.41 7.68 -10.72
CA PRO A 360 16.68 8.15 -11.89
C PRO A 360 15.31 7.51 -12.07
N MET A 361 14.38 8.31 -12.61
CA MET A 361 13.02 7.91 -12.95
C MET A 361 12.74 8.10 -14.44
N ILE A 362 11.92 7.23 -15.00
CA ILE A 362 11.42 7.32 -16.38
C ILE A 362 9.90 7.23 -16.32
N PHE A 363 9.20 8.14 -17.01
CA PHE A 363 7.74 8.22 -16.99
C PHE A 363 7.16 7.68 -18.27
N TYR A 364 6.63 6.45 -18.22
CA TYR A 364 6.03 5.77 -19.35
C TYR A 364 4.54 6.13 -19.47
N THR A 365 4.22 7.16 -20.24
CA THR A 365 2.91 7.78 -20.28
C THR A 365 2.18 7.59 -21.62
N TYR A 366 2.07 6.34 -22.07
CA TYR A 366 1.46 5.96 -23.36
C TYR A 366 0.01 6.45 -23.56
N ASP A 367 -0.64 6.93 -22.52
CA ASP A 367 -2.05 7.36 -22.53
C ASP A 367 -2.28 8.68 -21.77
N LEU A 368 -1.31 9.58 -21.72
CA LEU A 368 -1.33 10.80 -20.91
C LEU A 368 -2.61 11.63 -21.09
N ASP A 369 -2.98 11.94 -22.32
CA ASP A 369 -4.17 12.75 -22.61
C ASP A 369 -5.46 12.07 -22.16
N ARG A 370 -5.56 10.76 -22.41
CA ARG A 370 -6.70 9.97 -21.98
C ARG A 370 -6.77 9.88 -20.46
N TYR A 371 -5.64 9.65 -19.79
CA TYR A 371 -5.58 9.57 -18.34
C TYR A 371 -5.94 10.92 -17.69
N SER A 372 -5.36 12.01 -18.19
CA SER A 372 -5.63 13.36 -17.71
C SER A 372 -7.10 13.74 -17.87
N SER A 373 -7.73 13.38 -19.00
CA SER A 373 -9.15 13.66 -19.23
C SER A 373 -10.10 12.81 -18.40
N LYS A 374 -9.76 11.51 -18.18
CA LYS A 374 -10.64 10.55 -17.48
C LYS A 374 -10.48 10.59 -15.98
N ARG A 375 -9.25 10.66 -15.47
CA ARG A 375 -8.93 10.62 -14.04
C ARG A 375 -8.57 11.99 -13.49
N GLY A 376 -7.81 12.77 -14.24
CA GLY A 376 -7.23 14.03 -13.82
C GLY A 376 -5.96 13.86 -12.99
N LEU A 377 -5.07 14.82 -13.13
CA LEU A 377 -3.81 14.91 -12.40
C LEU A 377 -3.75 16.18 -11.56
N TYR A 378 -3.01 16.15 -10.47
CA TYR A 378 -2.65 17.33 -9.68
C TYR A 378 -1.31 17.92 -10.09
N ILE A 379 -0.48 17.12 -10.77
CA ILE A 379 0.86 17.47 -11.24
C ILE A 379 0.84 17.62 -12.75
N ASP A 380 1.52 18.64 -13.26
CA ASP A 380 1.87 18.75 -14.67
C ASP A 380 3.11 17.90 -14.94
N LEU A 381 2.88 16.63 -15.27
CA LEU A 381 3.97 15.67 -15.42
C LEU A 381 4.99 16.07 -16.50
N PRO A 382 4.60 16.54 -17.72
CA PRO A 382 5.56 17.02 -18.72
C PRO A 382 6.46 18.15 -18.23
N ALA A 383 5.91 19.09 -17.44
CA ALA A 383 6.67 20.24 -16.95
C ALA A 383 7.50 19.91 -15.70
N GLN A 384 7.00 19.04 -14.82
CA GLN A 384 7.55 18.84 -13.46
C GLN A 384 8.29 17.51 -13.27
N ALA A 385 8.17 16.56 -14.21
CA ALA A 385 8.81 15.25 -14.04
C ALA A 385 10.33 15.36 -13.87
N PRO A 386 10.90 14.63 -12.89
CA PRO A 386 12.34 14.62 -12.63
C PRO A 386 13.12 13.68 -13.56
N GLY A 387 12.52 13.28 -14.67
CA GLY A 387 13.09 12.41 -15.69
C GLY A 387 12.27 12.47 -16.98
N PRO A 388 12.68 11.73 -18.04
CA PRO A 388 11.99 11.76 -19.32
C PRO A 388 10.58 11.22 -19.24
N VAL A 389 9.67 11.90 -19.94
CA VAL A 389 8.27 11.51 -20.14
C VAL A 389 8.16 10.97 -21.55
N VAL A 390 7.92 9.67 -21.68
CA VAL A 390 8.00 8.95 -22.97
C VAL A 390 6.74 8.11 -23.23
N PRO A 391 6.22 8.13 -24.48
CA PRO A 391 4.97 7.44 -24.81
C PRO A 391 5.13 6.00 -25.29
N THR A 392 6.33 5.53 -25.59
CA THR A 392 6.53 4.19 -26.18
C THR A 392 7.50 3.30 -25.38
N SER A 393 7.32 1.98 -25.50
CA SER A 393 8.23 1.01 -24.89
C SER A 393 9.67 1.19 -25.40
N ASN A 394 9.87 1.52 -26.66
CA ASN A 394 11.19 1.69 -27.23
C ASN A 394 11.92 2.87 -26.59
N GLU A 395 11.24 3.99 -26.43
CA GLU A 395 11.83 5.17 -25.75
C GLU A 395 12.12 4.90 -24.26
N VAL A 396 11.32 4.09 -23.59
CA VAL A 396 11.66 3.62 -22.23
C VAL A 396 12.96 2.85 -22.23
N LEU A 397 13.16 1.91 -23.17
CA LEU A 397 14.35 1.09 -23.24
C LEU A 397 15.60 1.89 -23.65
N GLU A 398 15.44 2.88 -24.53
CA GLU A 398 16.49 3.83 -24.90
C GLU A 398 16.88 4.68 -23.67
N ALA A 399 15.91 5.16 -22.90
CA ALA A 399 16.13 5.92 -21.69
C ALA A 399 16.87 5.09 -20.62
N ILE A 400 16.53 3.81 -20.43
CA ILE A 400 17.24 2.93 -19.49
C ILE A 400 18.71 2.77 -19.90
N ARG A 401 19.00 2.64 -21.19
CA ARG A 401 20.36 2.52 -21.70
C ARG A 401 21.18 3.80 -21.52
N ALA A 402 20.55 4.96 -21.67
CA ALA A 402 21.15 6.27 -21.53
C ALA A 402 21.01 6.85 -20.11
N ILE A 403 20.84 6.00 -19.08
CA ILE A 403 20.37 6.43 -17.77
C ILE A 403 21.31 7.42 -17.07
N ASP A 404 22.62 7.29 -17.28
CA ASP A 404 23.61 8.19 -16.66
C ASP A 404 23.57 9.58 -17.28
N ASP A 405 23.36 9.68 -18.60
CA ASP A 405 23.16 10.94 -19.32
C ASP A 405 21.83 11.60 -18.90
N ILE A 406 20.76 10.80 -18.77
CA ILE A 406 19.45 11.26 -18.31
C ILE A 406 19.53 11.81 -16.89
N LYS A 407 20.21 11.12 -15.99
CA LYS A 407 20.41 11.58 -14.62
C LYS A 407 21.09 12.94 -14.58
N SER A 408 22.11 13.13 -15.40
CA SER A 408 22.85 14.39 -15.50
C SER A 408 21.98 15.50 -16.10
N ALA A 409 21.27 15.20 -17.19
CA ALA A 409 20.40 16.17 -17.88
C ALA A 409 19.17 16.63 -17.08
N HIS A 410 18.73 15.83 -16.11
CA HIS A 410 17.56 16.13 -15.29
C HIS A 410 17.88 16.49 -13.84
N ALA A 411 19.15 16.70 -13.48
CA ALA A 411 19.58 16.92 -12.10
C ALA A 411 18.83 18.09 -11.43
N ASP A 412 18.79 19.26 -12.05
CA ASP A 412 18.12 20.45 -11.50
C ASP A 412 16.59 20.22 -11.31
N ARG A 413 15.96 19.55 -12.28
CA ARG A 413 14.52 19.19 -12.17
C ARG A 413 14.29 18.19 -11.05
N TYR A 414 15.20 17.25 -10.89
CA TYR A 414 15.11 16.25 -9.84
C TYR A 414 15.20 16.91 -8.46
N ASP A 415 16.15 17.81 -8.27
CA ASP A 415 16.31 18.55 -7.01
C ASP A 415 15.10 19.43 -6.72
N ALA A 416 14.57 20.14 -7.71
CA ALA A 416 13.34 20.92 -7.56
C ALA A 416 12.13 20.04 -7.22
N PHE A 417 12.01 18.86 -7.84
CA PHE A 417 10.96 17.88 -7.58
C PHE A 417 11.03 17.38 -6.12
N ARG A 418 12.21 16.94 -5.70
CA ARG A 418 12.44 16.47 -4.32
C ARG A 418 12.17 17.56 -3.29
N ALA A 419 12.64 18.78 -3.54
CA ALA A 419 12.41 19.93 -2.66
C ALA A 419 10.93 20.29 -2.54
N THR A 420 10.13 20.09 -3.60
CA THR A 420 8.70 20.38 -3.62
C THR A 420 7.88 19.28 -2.94
N PHE A 421 8.13 18.02 -3.29
CA PHE A 421 7.23 16.92 -2.95
C PHE A 421 7.68 16.07 -1.75
N ALA A 422 8.99 16.02 -1.45
CA ALA A 422 9.56 15.21 -0.39
C ALA A 422 10.59 15.96 0.48
N PRO A 423 10.34 17.26 0.87
CA PRO A 423 11.35 18.06 1.54
C PRO A 423 11.69 17.60 2.95
N LYS A 424 10.82 16.82 3.58
CA LYS A 424 10.94 16.32 4.96
C LYS A 424 11.21 14.83 5.06
N ASP A 425 11.44 14.16 3.94
CA ASP A 425 11.82 12.73 3.92
C ASP A 425 13.36 12.60 4.08
N ASP A 426 13.83 12.92 5.28
CA ASP A 426 15.24 13.00 5.68
C ASP A 426 15.71 11.85 6.58
N GLY A 427 14.92 10.76 6.62
CA GLY A 427 15.17 9.60 7.48
C GLY A 427 14.72 9.78 8.92
N LYS A 428 13.93 10.84 9.24
CA LYS A 428 13.45 11.15 10.58
C LYS A 428 11.94 11.40 10.65
N ALA A 429 11.21 11.09 9.59
CA ALA A 429 9.77 11.30 9.52
C ALA A 429 9.04 10.46 10.58
N THR A 430 9.41 9.20 10.75
CA THR A 430 8.83 8.31 11.76
C THR A 430 8.98 8.87 13.16
N ARG A 431 10.19 9.35 13.50
CA ARG A 431 10.46 9.94 14.81
C ARG A 431 9.57 11.15 15.07
N ARG A 432 9.49 12.08 14.09
CA ARG A 432 8.63 13.28 14.22
C ARG A 432 7.16 12.92 14.45
N VAL A 433 6.68 11.92 13.72
CA VAL A 433 5.28 11.46 13.86
C VAL A 433 5.04 10.81 15.22
N VAL A 434 5.94 9.94 15.67
CA VAL A 434 5.80 9.25 16.98
C VAL A 434 5.92 10.26 18.13
N ASP A 435 6.87 11.21 18.06
CA ASP A 435 7.01 12.28 19.05
C ASP A 435 5.74 13.16 19.14
N HIS A 436 5.09 13.43 18.00
CA HIS A 436 3.87 14.24 17.97
C HIS A 436 2.64 13.52 18.54
N ILE A 437 2.52 12.21 18.30
CA ILE A 437 1.34 11.44 18.71
C ILE A 437 1.44 10.96 20.16
N PHE A 438 2.63 10.58 20.62
CA PHE A 438 2.86 9.87 21.88
C PHE A 438 3.81 10.59 22.86
N GLY A 439 4.35 11.76 22.47
CA GLY A 439 5.32 12.55 23.23
C GLY A 439 4.75 13.53 24.23
#